data_be89b25eae6da82bcd8bc650a4d87d85
#
_entry.id   be89b25eae6da82bcd8bc650a4d87d85
#
_cell.length_a   1.000
_cell.length_b   1.000
_cell.length_c   1.000
_cell.angle_alpha   90.00
_cell.angle_beta   90.00
_cell.angle_gamma   90.00
#
_symmetry.space_group_name_H-M   'P 1'
#
loop_
_entity.id
_entity.type
_entity.pdbx_description
1 polymer ?
#
loop_
_entity_poly.entity_id
_entity_poly.type
_entity_poly.pdbx_seq_one_letter_code
_entity_poly.pdbx_strand_id
1 'polypeptide(L)'
;MLKKILPLVLATSIPAACAYPSISEIKNPPAVDVTVNQEKAVPIEVVEKTWKCPGCNYNEKYVLEKLQEKTKISDRNALATIMGNIKSESNFHPNICEGGARVPYRSCTRGGYGLIQWTSIGRYNNLGNFAKRYGYDPSSLEGQTAYMINESVFQRYLPEFEGPGKTVDQYMVAAYYWLGWGIKGYRQKYAYQYTKKMIYA
;
A
#
# COMPACT_ATOMS: atom_id res chain seq x y z
N MET A 1 42.58 -23.80 37.44
CA MET A 1 41.86 -25.11 37.42
C MET A 1 40.72 -25.01 36.38
N LEU A 2 40.98 -25.51 35.16
CA LEU A 2 39.96 -25.55 34.08
C LEU A 2 39.21 -26.87 34.18
N LYS A 3 37.87 -26.82 34.34
CA LYS A 3 37.03 -28.01 34.20
C LYS A 3 36.51 -28.05 32.74
N LYS A 4 36.97 -29.05 31.98
CA LYS A 4 36.48 -29.45 30.68
C LYS A 4 35.12 -30.13 30.86
N ILE A 5 34.09 -29.63 30.19
CA ILE A 5 32.80 -30.31 30.06
C ILE A 5 32.75 -30.97 28.67
N LEU A 6 32.61 -32.28 28.66
CA LEU A 6 32.47 -33.12 27.46
C LEU A 6 31.00 -33.11 26.98
N PRO A 7 30.69 -33.02 25.69
CA PRO A 7 29.32 -33.16 25.24
C PRO A 7 28.92 -34.65 25.09
N LEU A 8 27.77 -34.97 25.67
CA LEU A 8 27.14 -36.30 25.58
C LEU A 8 26.47 -36.44 24.20
N VAL A 9 26.93 -37.40 23.42
CA VAL A 9 26.33 -37.75 22.13
C VAL A 9 25.18 -38.73 22.39
N LEU A 10 23.93 -38.33 22.17
CA LEU A 10 22.79 -39.27 22.14
C LEU A 10 22.67 -39.86 20.73
N ALA A 11 22.88 -41.16 20.62
CA ALA A 11 22.59 -41.94 19.44
C ALA A 11 21.07 -42.26 19.42
N THR A 12 20.33 -41.76 18.42
CA THR A 12 18.95 -42.14 18.17
C THR A 12 18.93 -43.31 17.14
N SER A 13 18.46 -44.45 17.54
CA SER A 13 18.22 -45.63 16.73
C SER A 13 17.00 -45.41 15.79
N ILE A 14 17.22 -45.65 14.48
CA ILE A 14 16.20 -45.64 13.44
C ILE A 14 15.45 -46.97 13.47
N PRO A 15 14.12 -47.04 13.53
CA PRO A 15 13.39 -48.31 13.37
C PRO A 15 13.29 -48.72 11.91
N ALA A 16 13.30 -50.03 11.71
CA ALA A 16 13.33 -50.77 10.45
C ALA A 16 12.17 -50.42 9.50
N ALA A 17 12.50 -50.39 8.22
CA ALA A 17 11.57 -50.20 7.11
C ALA A 17 10.55 -51.35 7.01
N CYS A 18 9.25 -51.00 7.01
CA CYS A 18 8.18 -51.90 6.62
C CYS A 18 8.23 -52.13 5.11
N ALA A 19 8.47 -53.37 4.67
CA ALA A 19 8.38 -53.79 3.30
C ALA A 19 6.90 -53.80 2.84
N TYR A 20 6.59 -53.10 1.77
CA TYR A 20 5.29 -53.20 1.09
C TYR A 20 5.30 -54.39 0.14
N PRO A 21 4.20 -55.19 0.05
CA PRO A 21 4.11 -56.26 -0.91
C PRO A 21 3.99 -55.74 -2.34
N SER A 22 4.67 -56.41 -3.28
CA SER A 22 4.63 -56.14 -4.71
C SER A 22 3.24 -56.44 -5.27
N ILE A 23 2.65 -55.42 -5.95
CA ILE A 23 1.38 -55.57 -6.68
C ILE A 23 1.71 -56.22 -8.03
N SER A 24 1.29 -57.48 -8.16
CA SER A 24 1.30 -58.22 -9.44
C SER A 24 0.17 -57.75 -10.35
N GLU A 25 0.52 -57.45 -11.59
CA GLU A 25 -0.27 -57.43 -12.82
C GLU A 25 -1.76 -57.07 -12.73
N ILE A 26 -2.05 -55.76 -12.96
CA ILE A 26 -3.37 -55.37 -13.41
C ILE A 26 -3.32 -55.29 -14.95
N LYS A 27 -4.04 -56.22 -15.64
CA LYS A 27 -4.27 -56.16 -17.08
C LYS A 27 -4.98 -54.89 -17.45
N ASN A 28 -4.39 -54.09 -18.37
CA ASN A 28 -4.98 -52.89 -18.92
C ASN A 28 -6.35 -53.18 -19.57
N PRO A 29 -7.40 -52.46 -19.24
CA PRO A 29 -8.63 -52.44 -20.03
C PRO A 29 -8.39 -51.74 -21.37
N PRO A 30 -9.17 -52.07 -22.43
CA PRO A 30 -8.97 -51.45 -23.74
C PRO A 30 -9.18 -49.93 -23.69
N ALA A 31 -8.30 -49.24 -24.42
CA ALA A 31 -8.37 -47.77 -24.54
C ALA A 31 -9.72 -47.36 -25.17
N VAL A 32 -10.54 -46.66 -24.39
CA VAL A 32 -11.70 -45.94 -24.91
C VAL A 32 -11.17 -44.60 -25.39
N ASP A 33 -11.25 -44.37 -26.70
CA ASP A 33 -10.91 -43.10 -27.33
C ASP A 33 -12.01 -42.08 -26.99
N VAL A 34 -11.83 -41.39 -25.87
CA VAL A 34 -12.68 -40.22 -25.50
C VAL A 34 -12.01 -39.00 -26.11
N THR A 35 -12.45 -38.62 -27.28
CA THR A 35 -12.19 -37.28 -27.81
C THR A 35 -12.87 -36.25 -26.90
N VAL A 36 -12.14 -35.83 -25.85
CA VAL A 36 -12.54 -34.70 -25.03
C VAL A 36 -12.34 -33.46 -25.87
N ASN A 37 -13.44 -32.89 -26.38
CA ASN A 37 -13.44 -31.54 -26.87
C ASN A 37 -12.98 -30.64 -25.71
N GLN A 38 -11.74 -30.19 -25.77
CA GLN A 38 -11.25 -29.13 -24.89
C GLN A 38 -11.94 -27.84 -25.29
N GLU A 39 -13.10 -27.62 -24.71
CA GLU A 39 -13.71 -26.31 -24.68
C GLU A 39 -12.72 -25.38 -23.96
N LYS A 40 -12.15 -24.45 -24.74
CA LYS A 40 -11.17 -23.48 -24.26
C LYS A 40 -11.84 -22.67 -23.15
N ALA A 41 -11.52 -22.96 -21.89
CA ALA A 41 -12.02 -22.21 -20.74
C ALA A 41 -11.64 -20.74 -20.96
N VAL A 42 -12.64 -19.91 -21.19
CA VAL A 42 -12.46 -18.44 -21.22
C VAL A 42 -12.06 -18.03 -19.79
N PRO A 43 -10.90 -17.36 -19.61
CA PRO A 43 -10.52 -16.91 -18.29
C PRO A 43 -11.62 -16.00 -17.73
N ILE A 44 -12.20 -16.39 -16.61
CA ILE A 44 -13.12 -15.49 -15.88
C ILE A 44 -12.24 -14.40 -15.30
N GLU A 45 -12.33 -13.20 -15.87
CA GLU A 45 -11.67 -12.01 -15.33
C GLU A 45 -12.32 -11.68 -13.97
N VAL A 46 -11.65 -12.04 -12.90
CA VAL A 46 -12.09 -11.70 -11.54
C VAL A 46 -11.81 -10.20 -11.37
N VAL A 47 -12.82 -9.37 -11.61
CA VAL A 47 -12.72 -7.95 -11.31
C VAL A 47 -12.69 -7.78 -9.80
N GLU A 48 -11.49 -7.53 -9.26
CA GLU A 48 -11.34 -7.21 -7.84
C GLU A 48 -12.07 -5.91 -7.53
N LYS A 49 -13.07 -5.99 -6.67
CA LYS A 49 -13.78 -4.81 -6.20
C LYS A 49 -12.87 -3.93 -5.34
N THR A 50 -12.91 -2.63 -5.61
CA THR A 50 -12.13 -1.63 -4.89
C THR A 50 -12.97 -0.41 -4.58
N TRP A 51 -12.50 0.44 -3.67
CA TRP A 51 -13.15 1.71 -3.41
C TRP A 51 -12.95 2.68 -4.57
N LYS A 52 -14.04 3.16 -5.14
CA LYS A 52 -14.08 4.16 -6.20
C LYS A 52 -14.67 5.46 -5.66
N CYS A 53 -14.29 6.60 -6.26
CA CYS A 53 -14.85 7.90 -5.94
C CYS A 53 -15.35 8.59 -7.23
N PRO A 54 -16.59 8.28 -7.71
CA PRO A 54 -17.08 8.81 -8.99
C PRO A 54 -17.06 10.33 -9.07
N GLY A 55 -17.44 11.02 -7.98
CA GLY A 55 -17.48 12.48 -7.87
C GLY A 55 -16.14 13.14 -7.52
N CYS A 56 -15.02 12.40 -7.48
CA CYS A 56 -13.69 12.93 -7.29
C CYS A 56 -13.08 13.41 -8.61
N ASN A 57 -12.17 14.39 -8.55
CA ASN A 57 -11.38 14.81 -9.71
C ASN A 57 -10.28 13.77 -10.05
N TYR A 58 -9.55 14.01 -11.14
CA TYR A 58 -8.49 13.11 -11.60
C TYR A 58 -7.41 12.82 -10.54
N ASN A 59 -6.88 13.87 -9.90
CA ASN A 59 -5.81 13.71 -8.90
C ASN A 59 -6.27 12.92 -7.67
N GLU A 60 -7.49 13.19 -7.20
CA GLU A 60 -8.11 12.45 -6.11
C GLU A 60 -8.27 10.96 -6.45
N LYS A 61 -8.81 10.66 -7.66
CA LYS A 61 -8.99 9.27 -8.14
C LYS A 61 -7.65 8.56 -8.26
N TYR A 62 -6.66 9.21 -8.86
CA TYR A 62 -5.32 8.65 -9.03
C TYR A 62 -4.69 8.26 -7.68
N VAL A 63 -4.71 9.16 -6.70
CA VAL A 63 -4.15 8.87 -5.37
C VAL A 63 -4.91 7.73 -4.68
N LEU A 64 -6.25 7.73 -4.73
CA LEU A 64 -7.07 6.67 -4.16
C LEU A 64 -6.75 5.29 -4.77
N GLU A 65 -6.61 5.24 -6.09
CA GLU A 65 -6.27 4.02 -6.81
C GLU A 65 -4.88 3.52 -6.43
N LYS A 66 -3.87 4.40 -6.43
CA LYS A 66 -2.50 4.03 -6.08
C LYS A 66 -2.33 3.61 -4.62
N LEU A 67 -3.07 4.19 -3.69
CA LEU A 67 -3.11 3.70 -2.31
C LEU A 67 -3.58 2.24 -2.24
N GLN A 68 -4.66 1.89 -2.92
CA GLN A 68 -5.21 0.53 -2.94
C GLN A 68 -4.32 -0.45 -3.72
N GLU A 69 -3.70 0.01 -4.83
CA GLU A 69 -2.81 -0.81 -5.65
C GLU A 69 -1.47 -1.12 -4.97
N LYS A 70 -0.92 -0.19 -4.22
CA LYS A 70 0.45 -0.25 -3.68
C LYS A 70 0.52 -0.55 -2.19
N THR A 71 -0.62 -0.66 -1.50
CA THR A 71 -0.71 -1.01 -0.08
C THR A 71 -1.82 -2.03 0.14
N LYS A 72 -1.94 -2.54 1.37
CA LYS A 72 -3.04 -3.43 1.76
C LYS A 72 -4.21 -2.67 2.40
N ILE A 73 -4.29 -1.36 2.24
CA ILE A 73 -5.37 -0.55 2.81
C ILE A 73 -6.67 -0.86 2.05
N SER A 74 -7.57 -1.58 2.71
CA SER A 74 -8.88 -1.95 2.18
C SER A 74 -10.06 -1.28 2.91
N ASP A 75 -9.79 -0.65 4.06
CA ASP A 75 -10.82 0.01 4.86
C ASP A 75 -11.16 1.40 4.28
N ARG A 76 -12.47 1.64 4.04
CA ARG A 76 -12.98 2.93 3.53
C ARG A 76 -12.58 4.12 4.40
N ASN A 77 -12.67 3.97 5.74
CA ASN A 77 -12.38 5.06 6.66
C ASN A 77 -10.88 5.40 6.67
N ALA A 78 -10.01 4.39 6.52
CA ALA A 78 -8.56 4.58 6.38
C ALA A 78 -8.24 5.37 5.12
N LEU A 79 -8.73 4.93 3.95
CA LEU A 79 -8.55 5.62 2.67
C LEU A 79 -9.11 7.04 2.74
N ALA A 80 -10.32 7.20 3.25
CA ALA A 80 -10.96 8.51 3.40
C ALA A 80 -10.17 9.44 4.33
N THR A 81 -9.55 8.90 5.38
CA THR A 81 -8.70 9.68 6.29
C THR A 81 -7.45 10.19 5.60
N ILE A 82 -6.75 9.34 4.84
CA ILE A 82 -5.59 9.75 4.05
C ILE A 82 -5.98 10.81 3.03
N MET A 83 -7.05 10.58 2.26
CA MET A 83 -7.57 11.52 1.26
C MET A 83 -7.96 12.86 1.87
N GLY A 84 -8.62 12.86 3.02
CA GLY A 84 -9.02 14.07 3.74
C GLY A 84 -7.83 14.91 4.22
N ASN A 85 -6.77 14.25 4.63
CA ASN A 85 -5.52 14.90 5.02
C ASN A 85 -4.83 15.53 3.80
N ILE A 86 -4.66 14.80 2.70
CA ILE A 86 -4.06 15.34 1.46
C ILE A 86 -4.87 16.53 0.94
N LYS A 87 -6.21 16.46 1.00
CA LYS A 87 -7.06 17.58 0.62
C LYS A 87 -6.78 18.83 1.45
N SER A 88 -6.58 18.68 2.74
CA SER A 88 -6.27 19.79 3.64
C SER A 88 -4.89 20.38 3.39
N GLU A 89 -3.90 19.56 3.00
CA GLU A 89 -2.53 20.00 2.76
C GLU A 89 -2.39 20.77 1.44
N SER A 90 -2.98 20.24 0.37
CA SER A 90 -2.68 20.72 -0.99
C SER A 90 -3.88 20.76 -1.93
N ASN A 91 -5.05 20.30 -1.48
CA ASN A 91 -6.18 20.00 -2.38
C ASN A 91 -5.76 19.12 -3.59
N PHE A 92 -4.85 18.16 -3.34
CA PHE A 92 -4.26 17.25 -4.34
C PHE A 92 -3.45 17.93 -5.45
N HIS A 93 -2.91 19.10 -5.20
CA HIS A 93 -2.04 19.78 -6.15
C HIS A 93 -0.57 19.43 -5.90
N PRO A 94 0.09 18.66 -6.79
CA PRO A 94 1.46 18.21 -6.57
C PRO A 94 2.50 19.34 -6.70
N ASN A 95 2.21 20.40 -7.43
CA ASN A 95 3.12 21.52 -7.65
C ASN A 95 2.79 22.76 -6.81
N ILE A 96 2.12 22.60 -5.68
CA ILE A 96 1.78 23.71 -4.80
C ILE A 96 2.88 23.95 -3.76
N CYS A 97 3.36 25.17 -3.66
CA CYS A 97 4.22 25.67 -2.60
C CYS A 97 3.39 26.32 -1.52
N GLU A 98 3.88 26.36 -0.28
CA GLU A 98 3.22 27.07 0.81
C GLU A 98 2.88 28.52 0.41
N GLY A 99 1.68 28.96 0.78
CA GLY A 99 1.13 30.25 0.30
C GLY A 99 0.36 30.14 -1.02
N GLY A 100 0.25 28.93 -1.63
CA GLY A 100 -0.64 28.65 -2.74
C GLY A 100 -0.03 28.79 -4.14
N ALA A 101 1.24 29.19 -4.24
CA ALA A 101 1.93 29.32 -5.54
C ALA A 101 2.08 27.95 -6.22
N ARG A 102 1.77 27.89 -7.52
CA ARG A 102 1.91 26.68 -8.36
C ARG A 102 3.23 26.78 -9.12
N VAL A 103 4.26 26.10 -8.60
CA VAL A 103 5.64 26.20 -9.09
C VAL A 103 6.29 24.81 -9.20
N PRO A 104 7.31 24.67 -10.07
CA PRO A 104 8.15 23.47 -10.08
C PRO A 104 8.84 23.25 -8.73
N TYR A 105 9.19 21.99 -8.43
CA TYR A 105 9.83 21.59 -7.18
C TYR A 105 10.99 22.53 -6.77
N ARG A 106 11.93 22.78 -7.68
CA ARG A 106 13.12 23.61 -7.39
C ARG A 106 12.81 25.10 -7.13
N SER A 107 11.64 25.56 -7.51
CA SER A 107 11.23 26.96 -7.34
C SER A 107 10.49 27.22 -6.02
N CYS A 108 10.16 26.16 -5.26
CA CYS A 108 9.63 26.29 -3.91
C CYS A 108 10.81 26.36 -2.91
N THR A 109 11.17 27.56 -2.51
CA THR A 109 12.38 27.80 -1.71
C THR A 109 12.14 27.82 -0.20
N ARG A 110 10.91 27.76 0.25
CA ARG A 110 10.52 27.78 1.67
C ARG A 110 9.12 27.23 1.88
N GLY A 111 8.88 26.72 3.08
CA GLY A 111 7.58 26.17 3.47
C GLY A 111 7.35 24.75 2.93
N GLY A 112 6.09 24.33 2.96
CA GLY A 112 5.67 23.02 2.47
C GLY A 112 5.53 22.96 0.96
N TYR A 113 5.77 21.80 0.37
CA TYR A 113 5.61 21.57 -1.06
C TYR A 113 4.80 20.30 -1.34
N GLY A 114 3.92 20.39 -2.31
CA GLY A 114 3.24 19.25 -2.95
C GLY A 114 2.13 18.63 -2.13
N LEU A 115 1.79 17.39 -2.45
CA LEU A 115 0.58 16.67 -2.01
C LEU A 115 0.36 16.70 -0.50
N ILE A 116 1.39 16.50 0.30
CA ILE A 116 1.31 16.49 1.77
C ILE A 116 2.13 17.60 2.42
N GLN A 117 2.48 18.62 1.66
CA GLN A 117 3.24 19.78 2.14
C GLN A 117 4.52 19.37 2.89
N TRP A 118 5.44 18.68 2.18
CA TRP A 118 6.75 18.33 2.72
C TRP A 118 7.51 19.59 3.16
N THR A 119 7.51 19.87 4.44
CA THR A 119 8.01 21.14 5.00
C THR A 119 9.45 21.05 5.48
N SER A 120 9.84 19.95 6.14
CA SER A 120 11.22 19.83 6.62
C SER A 120 12.19 19.64 5.47
N ILE A 121 13.38 20.25 5.57
CA ILE A 121 14.45 20.16 4.56
C ILE A 121 14.75 18.69 4.23
N GLY A 122 14.79 17.81 5.23
CA GLY A 122 15.04 16.38 5.02
C GLY A 122 13.95 15.71 4.18
N ARG A 123 12.68 15.91 4.52
CA ARG A 123 11.56 15.31 3.76
C ARG A 123 11.46 15.87 2.35
N TYR A 124 11.63 17.18 2.19
CA TYR A 124 11.66 17.84 0.88
C TYR A 124 12.79 17.31 -0.01
N ASN A 125 14.03 17.27 0.51
CA ASN A 125 15.17 16.74 -0.24
C ASN A 125 15.00 15.26 -0.59
N ASN A 126 14.40 14.47 0.30
CA ASN A 126 14.13 13.05 0.04
C ASN A 126 13.12 12.85 -1.09
N LEU A 127 12.12 13.74 -1.26
CA LEU A 127 11.25 13.74 -2.44
C LEU A 127 12.06 13.90 -3.72
N GLY A 128 12.97 14.89 -3.77
CA GLY A 128 13.82 15.13 -4.95
C GLY A 128 14.78 13.97 -5.24
N ASN A 129 15.38 13.39 -4.19
CA ASN A 129 16.27 12.24 -4.31
C ASN A 129 15.54 10.98 -4.79
N PHE A 130 14.34 10.72 -4.25
CA PHE A 130 13.48 9.63 -4.69
C PHE A 130 13.10 9.79 -6.15
N ALA A 131 12.60 10.96 -6.52
CA ALA A 131 12.21 11.25 -7.90
C ALA A 131 13.38 11.05 -8.88
N LYS A 132 14.56 11.58 -8.55
CA LYS A 132 15.78 11.38 -9.35
C LYS A 132 16.14 9.90 -9.47
N ARG A 133 16.07 9.15 -8.36
CA ARG A 133 16.45 7.72 -8.33
C ARG A 133 15.54 6.86 -9.21
N TYR A 134 14.24 7.16 -9.23
CA TYR A 134 13.24 6.34 -9.90
C TYR A 134 12.71 6.93 -11.22
N GLY A 135 13.32 8.02 -11.70
CA GLY A 135 12.96 8.63 -12.97
C GLY A 135 11.65 9.43 -12.98
N TYR A 136 11.21 9.92 -11.81
CA TYR A 136 10.02 10.76 -11.69
C TYR A 136 10.36 12.26 -11.78
N ASP A 137 9.36 13.05 -12.18
CA ASP A 137 9.36 14.50 -11.90
C ASP A 137 8.86 14.73 -10.45
N PRO A 138 9.65 15.37 -9.57
CA PRO A 138 9.23 15.66 -8.20
C PRO A 138 8.06 16.65 -8.10
N SER A 139 7.67 17.30 -9.21
CA SER A 139 6.50 18.19 -9.30
C SER A 139 5.26 17.45 -9.82
N SER A 140 5.39 16.18 -10.23
CA SER A 140 4.29 15.40 -10.79
C SER A 140 3.43 14.72 -9.71
N LEU A 141 2.19 14.45 -10.06
CA LEU A 141 1.27 13.67 -9.23
C LEU A 141 1.80 12.25 -9.00
N GLU A 142 2.33 11.65 -10.07
CA GLU A 142 2.86 10.29 -10.08
C GLU A 142 4.06 10.16 -9.14
N GLY A 143 5.04 11.04 -9.29
CA GLY A 143 6.28 11.02 -8.49
C GLY A 143 5.99 11.27 -7.00
N GLN A 144 5.10 12.20 -6.71
CA GLN A 144 4.75 12.51 -5.32
C GLN A 144 3.88 11.46 -4.65
N THR A 145 2.93 10.86 -5.39
CA THR A 145 2.16 9.74 -4.87
C THR A 145 3.04 8.53 -4.60
N ALA A 146 3.95 8.21 -5.53
CA ALA A 146 4.92 7.15 -5.35
C ALA A 146 5.84 7.42 -4.15
N TYR A 147 6.38 8.64 -4.01
CA TYR A 147 7.21 8.99 -2.86
C TYR A 147 6.44 8.92 -1.55
N MET A 148 5.24 9.50 -1.49
CA MET A 148 4.40 9.49 -0.29
C MET A 148 4.18 8.08 0.25
N ILE A 149 3.85 7.13 -0.63
CA ILE A 149 3.62 5.72 -0.25
C ILE A 149 4.91 5.07 0.23
N ASN A 150 6.06 5.40 -0.36
CA ASN A 150 7.36 4.81 0.00
C ASN A 150 8.15 5.60 1.06
N GLU A 151 7.63 6.73 1.52
CA GLU A 151 8.29 7.54 2.54
C GLU A 151 8.37 6.78 3.87
N SER A 152 9.55 6.77 4.50
CA SER A 152 9.78 6.02 5.74
C SER A 152 8.81 6.40 6.86
N VAL A 153 8.36 7.66 6.90
CA VAL A 153 7.38 8.13 7.89
C VAL A 153 6.02 7.53 7.61
N PHE A 154 5.55 7.52 6.36
CA PHE A 154 4.29 6.86 5.99
C PHE A 154 4.35 5.36 6.27
N GLN A 155 5.43 4.70 5.86
CA GLN A 155 5.64 3.26 6.05
C GLN A 155 5.62 2.85 7.54
N ARG A 156 6.08 3.71 8.43
CA ARG A 156 6.00 3.48 9.89
C ARG A 156 4.56 3.38 10.39
N TYR A 157 3.65 4.19 9.85
CA TYR A 157 2.23 4.22 10.25
C TYR A 157 1.31 3.45 9.31
N LEU A 158 1.84 2.91 8.22
CA LEU A 158 1.07 2.12 7.26
C LEU A 158 0.32 0.94 7.90
N PRO A 159 0.91 0.16 8.84
CA PRO A 159 0.17 -0.91 9.52
C PRO A 159 -1.10 -0.44 10.25
N GLU A 160 -1.11 0.80 10.75
CA GLU A 160 -2.29 1.38 11.39
C GLU A 160 -3.43 1.64 10.40
N PHE A 161 -3.10 2.03 9.15
CA PHE A 161 -4.07 2.22 8.08
C PHE A 161 -4.49 0.89 7.43
N GLU A 162 -3.63 -0.12 7.42
CA GLU A 162 -3.93 -1.46 6.89
C GLU A 162 -4.79 -2.30 7.86
N GLY A 163 -4.78 -1.98 9.16
CA GLY A 163 -5.65 -2.60 10.15
C GLY A 163 -7.09 -2.13 10.00
N PRO A 164 -8.05 -2.98 9.54
CA PRO A 164 -9.41 -2.56 9.24
C PRO A 164 -10.27 -2.35 10.50
N GLY A 165 -11.47 -1.78 10.30
CA GLY A 165 -12.53 -1.70 11.32
C GLY A 165 -12.44 -0.52 12.29
N LYS A 166 -11.54 0.44 12.04
CA LYS A 166 -11.42 1.66 12.84
C LYS A 166 -12.33 2.78 12.31
N THR A 167 -12.69 3.69 13.19
CA THR A 167 -13.39 4.93 12.80
C THR A 167 -12.41 5.93 12.16
N VAL A 168 -12.95 6.93 11.45
CA VAL A 168 -12.15 8.07 10.95
C VAL A 168 -11.35 8.72 12.08
N ASP A 169 -11.96 8.89 13.26
CA ASP A 169 -11.27 9.52 14.41
C ASP A 169 -10.06 8.72 14.88
N GLN A 170 -10.15 7.40 14.88
CA GLN A 170 -9.05 6.52 15.24
C GLN A 170 -7.93 6.56 14.18
N TYR A 171 -8.26 6.56 12.88
CA TYR A 171 -7.26 6.71 11.83
C TYR A 171 -6.62 8.11 11.80
N MET A 172 -7.33 9.15 12.26
CA MET A 172 -6.74 10.49 12.39
C MET A 172 -5.55 10.55 13.36
N VAL A 173 -5.45 9.60 14.31
CA VAL A 173 -4.29 9.51 15.21
C VAL A 173 -3.03 9.11 14.41
N ALA A 174 -3.13 8.06 13.59
CA ALA A 174 -2.03 7.65 12.71
C ALA A 174 -1.66 8.77 11.70
N ALA A 175 -2.66 9.43 11.14
CA ALA A 175 -2.46 10.55 10.22
C ALA A 175 -1.75 11.73 10.89
N TYR A 176 -2.03 12.01 12.14
CA TYR A 176 -1.31 13.04 12.92
C TYR A 176 0.18 12.74 12.99
N TYR A 177 0.55 11.53 13.40
CA TYR A 177 1.95 11.15 13.52
C TYR A 177 2.67 11.04 12.18
N TRP A 178 1.96 10.66 11.12
CA TRP A 178 2.52 10.64 9.77
C TRP A 178 2.85 12.04 9.25
N LEU A 179 1.91 12.98 9.36
CA LEU A 179 2.03 14.31 8.76
C LEU A 179 2.65 15.35 9.71
N GLY A 180 2.45 15.21 11.03
CA GLY A 180 3.00 16.12 12.02
C GLY A 180 2.36 17.52 12.00
N TRP A 181 1.07 17.64 11.65
CA TRP A 181 0.44 18.96 11.60
C TRP A 181 0.30 19.60 12.99
N GLY A 182 0.50 20.92 13.07
CA GLY A 182 0.26 21.67 14.30
C GLY A 182 -1.23 21.97 14.52
N ILE A 183 -1.98 22.26 13.45
CA ILE A 183 -3.42 22.59 13.49
C ILE A 183 -4.19 21.52 12.70
N LYS A 184 -5.20 20.91 13.34
CA LYS A 184 -6.06 19.90 12.71
C LYS A 184 -6.81 20.43 11.48
N GLY A 185 -7.31 21.66 11.53
CA GLY A 185 -8.07 22.27 10.45
C GLY A 185 -9.29 21.44 10.04
N TYR A 186 -9.54 21.37 8.73
CA TYR A 186 -10.69 20.64 8.17
C TYR A 186 -10.40 19.18 7.80
N ARG A 187 -9.23 18.61 8.15
CA ARG A 187 -8.80 17.25 7.74
C ARG A 187 -9.84 16.18 8.01
N GLN A 188 -10.35 16.15 9.24
CA GLN A 188 -11.37 15.19 9.66
C GLN A 188 -12.71 15.41 8.94
N LYS A 189 -13.12 16.67 8.75
CA LYS A 189 -14.33 17.01 7.97
C LYS A 189 -14.20 16.50 6.53
N TYR A 190 -13.05 16.68 5.91
CA TYR A 190 -12.79 16.17 4.57
C TYR A 190 -12.77 14.64 4.53
N ALA A 191 -12.19 13.97 5.54
CA ALA A 191 -12.26 12.53 5.66
C ALA A 191 -13.71 12.01 5.68
N TYR A 192 -14.57 12.58 6.50
CA TYR A 192 -16.00 12.24 6.50
C TYR A 192 -16.73 12.57 5.19
N GLN A 193 -16.30 13.56 4.43
CA GLN A 193 -16.83 13.81 3.10
C GLN A 193 -16.44 12.71 2.11
N TYR A 194 -15.19 12.19 2.18
CA TYR A 194 -14.74 11.08 1.35
C TYR A 194 -15.44 9.78 1.69
N THR A 195 -15.72 9.47 2.96
CA THR A 195 -16.50 8.26 3.31
C THR A 195 -17.89 8.24 2.64
N LYS A 196 -18.49 9.43 2.43
CA LYS A 196 -19.79 9.57 1.76
C LYS A 196 -19.70 9.50 0.23
N LYS A 197 -18.54 9.83 -0.35
CA LYS A 197 -18.33 9.86 -1.81
C LYS A 197 -17.84 8.51 -2.37
N MET A 198 -17.22 7.69 -1.52
CA MET A 198 -16.66 6.41 -1.94
C MET A 198 -17.74 5.34 -2.02
N ILE A 199 -17.70 4.57 -3.11
CA ILE A 199 -18.51 3.36 -3.35
C ILE A 199 -17.60 2.16 -3.55
N TYR A 200 -18.05 0.98 -3.19
CA TYR A 200 -17.31 -0.27 -3.39
C TYR A 200 -17.79 -0.95 -4.67
N ALA A 201 -16.98 -0.96 -5.72
CA ALA A 201 -17.35 -1.43 -7.06
C ALA A 201 -16.22 -2.19 -7.75
#